data_314a5fed949ef711ce7ce61d03f4cb77
#
_entry.id   314a5fed949ef711ce7ce61d03f4cb77
#
_cell.length_a   1.000
_cell.length_b   1.000
_cell.length_c   1.000
_cell.angle_alpha   90.00
_cell.angle_beta   90.00
_cell.angle_gamma   90.00
#
_symmetry.space_group_name_H-M   'P 1'
#
loop_
_entity.id
_entity.type
_entity.pdbx_description
1 polymer ?
#
loop_
_entity_poly.entity_id
_entity_poly.type
_entity_poly.pdbx_seq_one_letter_code
_entity_poly.pdbx_strand_id
1 'polypeptide(L)'
;MRFPPHLTRIGSAAALLSALLVGGTVSATPAAAAVGSICQSALPSQAHDTLNLIEQGGPFPFEQDGTVFQNREGILPSQSTGYYHEYTVITPGSDTRGARRVVTGEEPQEDYYTADHYASFDLIDYGC
;
A
#
# COMPACT_ATOMS: atom_id res chain seq x y z
N MET A 1 -10.45 -32.30 -42.35
CA MET A 1 -10.18 -31.98 -42.22
C MET A 1 -9.91 -31.45 -41.86
N ARG A 2 -9.94 -31.50 -41.69
CA ARG A 2 -9.51 -31.01 -41.40
C ARG A 2 -8.89 -30.39 -40.69
N PHE A 3 -8.59 -30.24 -40.39
CA PHE A 3 -7.82 -29.62 -39.79
C PHE A 3 -7.16 -29.24 -39.30
N PRO A 4 -7.21 -29.56 -39.78
CA PRO A 4 -6.29 -29.28 -39.41
C PRO A 4 -5.63 -28.77 -38.94
N PRO A 5 -5.54 -29.00 -39.22
CA PRO A 5 -4.68 -28.58 -38.74
C PRO A 5 -4.24 -27.77 -38.30
N HIS A 6 -4.24 -27.53 -38.44
CA HIS A 6 -3.59 -26.75 -38.13
C HIS A 6 -3.40 -25.93 -37.48
N LEU A 7 -3.69 -26.27 -37.85
CA LEU A 7 -3.42 -25.56 -37.40
C LEU A 7 -3.17 -24.92 -36.71
N THR A 8 -3.40 -25.29 -36.94
CA THR A 8 -3.01 -24.74 -36.33
C THR A 8 -2.44 -24.09 -35.77
N ARG A 9 -2.27 -24.24 -36.05
CA ARG A 9 -1.55 -23.60 -35.61
C ARG A 9 -1.09 -22.81 -35.12
N ILE A 10 -1.13 -22.95 -35.38
CA ILE A 10 -0.60 -22.15 -35.08
C ILE A 10 -0.29 -21.47 -34.39
N GLY A 11 -0.47 -21.50 -34.35
CA GLY A 11 -0.06 -20.74 -33.70
C GLY A 11 0.32 -20.15 -33.02
N SER A 12 0.37 -20.35 -33.18
CA SER A 12 0.86 -19.68 -32.54
C SER A 12 1.37 -18.96 -32.01
N ALA A 13 1.38 -18.90 -32.19
CA ALA A 13 1.93 -18.19 -31.76
C ALA A 13 2.21 -17.52 -31.10
N ALA A 14 2.06 -17.57 -31.08
CA ALA A 14 2.37 -16.90 -30.50
C ALA A 14 2.78 -16.34 -29.84
N ALA A 15 2.72 -16.39 -29.93
CA ALA A 15 3.14 -15.79 -29.36
C ALA A 15 3.63 -15.15 -28.80
N LEU A 16 3.70 -15.08 -28.99
CA LEU A 16 4.26 -14.40 -28.56
C LEU A 16 4.47 -13.68 -27.94
N LEU A 17 4.36 -13.73 -28.08
CA LEU A 17 4.64 -13.00 -27.60
C LEU A 17 4.96 -12.38 -26.93
N SER A 18 4.93 -12.45 -26.94
CA SER A 18 5.26 -11.89 -26.39
C SER A 18 5.77 -11.18 -25.83
N ALA A 19 5.88 -10.95 -26.01
CA ALA A 19 6.39 -10.31 -25.67
C ALA A 19 6.58 -9.62 -25.08
N LEU A 20 6.44 -9.58 -25.24
CA LEU A 20 6.66 -8.93 -24.84
C LEU A 20 6.73 -8.46 -24.10
N LEU A 21 6.63 -8.58 -24.06
CA LEU A 21 6.73 -8.12 -23.49
C LEU A 21 7.05 -7.46 -22.94
N VAL A 22 7.12 -7.40 -23.06
CA VAL A 22 7.40 -6.79 -22.75
C VAL A 22 7.54 -5.92 -22.37
N GLY A 23 7.57 -5.70 -22.53
CA GLY A 23 7.97 -4.76 -22.30
C GLY A 23 7.47 -3.90 -21.49
N GLY A 24 6.94 -3.62 -21.63
CA GLY A 24 6.45 -2.69 -21.02
C GLY A 24 6.26 -2.81 -19.74
N THR A 25 6.32 -3.45 -19.42
CA THR A 25 6.00 -3.64 -18.34
C THR A 25 6.60 -2.97 -17.47
N VAL A 26 7.25 -2.67 -17.63
CA VAL A 26 7.89 -2.06 -16.93
C VAL A 26 7.39 -1.04 -16.37
N SER A 27 6.69 -0.63 -16.75
CA SER A 27 6.14 0.35 -16.23
C SER A 27 5.91 0.22 -14.94
N ALA A 28 6.11 -0.60 -14.47
CA ALA A 28 5.85 -0.80 -13.31
C ALA A 28 5.66 0.23 -12.54
N THR A 29 5.04 0.43 -11.87
CA THR A 29 4.64 1.32 -11.06
C THR A 29 5.68 1.81 -10.16
N PRO A 30 6.25 2.91 -10.42
CA PRO A 30 7.23 3.47 -9.55
C PRO A 30 6.73 3.67 -8.11
N ALA A 31 5.47 4.04 -7.97
CA ALA A 31 4.95 4.26 -6.63
C ALA A 31 4.93 2.96 -5.83
N ALA A 32 4.48 1.88 -6.45
CA ALA A 32 4.47 0.60 -5.76
C ALA A 32 5.88 0.15 -5.42
N ALA A 33 6.84 0.44 -6.30
CA ALA A 33 8.22 0.07 -6.04
C ALA A 33 8.85 0.90 -4.93
N ALA A 34 8.28 2.07 -4.62
CA ALA A 34 8.80 2.94 -3.58
C ALA A 34 8.29 2.58 -2.18
N VAL A 35 7.33 1.67 -2.08
CA VAL A 35 6.77 1.26 -0.80
C VAL A 35 7.50 0.02 -0.32
N GLY A 36 8.02 0.07 0.90
CA GLY A 36 8.64 -1.09 1.53
C GLY A 36 7.62 -1.99 2.18
N SER A 37 8.09 -2.89 3.02
CA SER A 37 7.24 -3.84 3.74
C SER A 37 7.75 -3.97 5.17
N ILE A 38 6.83 -4.11 6.12
CA ILE A 38 7.19 -4.34 7.51
C ILE A 38 6.26 -5.38 8.09
N CYS A 39 6.82 -6.38 8.77
CA CYS A 39 6.00 -7.35 9.46
C CYS A 39 5.21 -6.68 10.57
N GLN A 40 3.96 -7.09 10.73
CA GLN A 40 3.14 -6.60 11.85
C GLN A 40 3.90 -6.75 13.17
N SER A 41 4.58 -7.86 13.36
CA SER A 41 5.31 -8.13 14.61
C SER A 41 6.47 -7.18 14.83
N ALA A 42 6.96 -6.51 13.79
CA ALA A 42 8.08 -5.58 13.90
C ALA A 42 7.65 -4.15 14.15
N LEU A 43 6.36 -3.87 14.14
CA LEU A 43 5.86 -2.52 14.41
C LEU A 43 6.10 -2.14 15.86
N PRO A 44 6.31 -0.84 16.14
CA PRO A 44 6.33 -0.39 17.54
C PRO A 44 4.97 -0.67 18.18
N SER A 45 4.98 -0.87 19.51
CA SER A 45 3.74 -1.19 20.21
C SER A 45 2.67 -0.13 20.03
N GLN A 46 3.06 1.14 19.89
CA GLN A 46 2.10 2.22 19.70
C GLN A 46 1.38 2.14 18.36
N ALA A 47 2.04 1.52 17.35
CA ALA A 47 1.37 1.28 16.08
C ALA A 47 0.31 0.20 16.21
N HIS A 48 0.56 -0.82 17.03
CA HIS A 48 -0.46 -1.83 17.32
C HIS A 48 -1.67 -1.20 18.01
N ASP A 49 -1.43 -0.26 18.93
CA ASP A 49 -2.53 0.45 19.59
C ASP A 49 -3.37 1.21 18.56
N THR A 50 -2.71 1.88 17.61
CA THR A 50 -3.41 2.62 16.57
C THR A 50 -4.24 1.68 15.69
N LEU A 51 -3.67 0.55 15.27
CA LEU A 51 -4.40 -0.42 14.45
C LEU A 51 -5.62 -0.95 15.19
N ASN A 52 -5.50 -1.19 16.49
CA ASN A 52 -6.64 -1.63 17.31
C ASN A 52 -7.73 -0.56 17.37
N LEU A 53 -7.35 0.71 17.52
CA LEU A 53 -8.32 1.81 17.52
C LEU A 53 -9.02 1.94 16.18
N ILE A 54 -8.30 1.78 15.10
CA ILE A 54 -8.89 1.82 13.75
C ILE A 54 -9.94 0.72 13.62
N GLU A 55 -9.62 -0.48 14.09
CA GLU A 55 -10.54 -1.59 14.01
C GLU A 55 -11.79 -1.36 14.87
N GLN A 56 -11.63 -0.72 16.00
CA GLN A 56 -12.75 -0.42 16.91
C GLN A 56 -13.57 0.78 16.47
N GLY A 57 -13.05 1.62 15.57
CA GLY A 57 -13.72 2.84 15.18
C GLY A 57 -13.49 4.00 16.13
N GLY A 58 -12.46 3.94 16.93
CA GLY A 58 -12.11 4.98 17.88
C GLY A 58 -12.58 4.66 19.28
N PRO A 59 -12.60 5.66 20.19
CA PRO A 59 -12.24 7.06 19.95
C PRO A 59 -10.73 7.24 19.77
N PHE A 60 -10.37 8.26 19.01
CA PHE A 60 -8.97 8.52 18.69
C PHE A 60 -8.43 9.68 19.53
N PRO A 61 -7.12 9.67 19.84
CA PRO A 61 -6.55 10.70 20.71
C PRO A 61 -6.35 12.08 20.05
N PHE A 62 -6.39 12.16 18.72
CA PHE A 62 -6.16 13.44 18.03
C PHE A 62 -7.29 13.71 17.06
N GLU A 63 -7.64 15.00 16.89
CA GLU A 63 -8.71 15.39 16.00
C GLU A 63 -8.41 15.04 14.55
N GLN A 64 -7.13 15.01 14.18
CA GLN A 64 -6.71 14.71 12.82
C GLN A 64 -6.89 13.24 12.48
N ASP A 65 -7.04 12.37 13.46
CA ASP A 65 -7.13 10.94 13.21
C ASP A 65 -8.37 10.63 12.36
N GLY A 66 -8.16 9.89 11.29
CA GLY A 66 -9.23 9.52 10.37
C GLY A 66 -9.45 10.49 9.23
N THR A 67 -8.70 11.60 9.16
CA THR A 67 -8.86 12.52 8.05
C THR A 67 -8.24 11.96 6.78
N VAL A 68 -8.67 12.51 5.65
CA VAL A 68 -8.17 12.06 4.35
C VAL A 68 -6.70 12.39 4.20
N PHE A 69 -5.92 11.40 3.76
CA PHE A 69 -4.52 11.59 3.38
C PHE A 69 -4.47 11.80 1.87
N GLN A 70 -3.91 12.94 1.44
CA GLN A 70 -3.98 13.34 0.04
C GLN A 70 -2.99 12.62 -0.88
N ASN A 71 -1.95 12.02 -0.34
CA ASN A 71 -0.91 11.33 -1.14
C ASN A 71 -0.28 12.28 -2.17
N ARG A 72 -0.01 13.50 -1.75
CA ARG A 72 0.43 14.55 -2.69
C ARG A 72 1.77 14.24 -3.33
N GLU A 73 2.66 13.59 -2.60
CA GLU A 73 3.97 13.23 -3.12
C GLU A 73 3.91 11.98 -4.00
N GLY A 74 2.77 11.29 -4.02
CA GLY A 74 2.61 10.14 -4.90
C GLY A 74 3.43 8.93 -4.51
N ILE A 75 3.83 8.79 -3.24
CA ILE A 75 4.62 7.64 -2.81
C ILE A 75 3.76 6.39 -2.76
N LEU A 76 2.53 6.52 -2.26
CA LEU A 76 1.58 5.42 -2.30
C LEU A 76 0.96 5.32 -3.70
N PRO A 77 0.38 4.17 -4.05
CA PRO A 77 -0.29 4.05 -5.35
C PRO A 77 -1.34 5.12 -5.54
N SER A 78 -1.46 5.64 -6.76
CA SER A 78 -2.38 6.71 -7.08
C SER A 78 -3.82 6.21 -6.99
N GLN A 79 -4.66 6.92 -6.25
CA GLN A 79 -6.04 6.56 -6.04
C GLN A 79 -6.89 7.83 -6.01
N SER A 80 -8.21 7.68 -6.05
CA SER A 80 -9.11 8.81 -5.98
C SER A 80 -9.05 9.47 -4.60
N THR A 81 -9.41 10.74 -4.56
CA THR A 81 -9.46 11.49 -3.30
C THR A 81 -10.39 10.78 -2.32
N GLY A 82 -9.94 10.64 -1.10
CA GLY A 82 -10.72 9.96 -0.07
C GLY A 82 -10.40 8.50 0.08
N TYR A 83 -9.54 7.96 -0.78
CA TYR A 83 -9.15 6.54 -0.68
C TYR A 83 -8.31 6.27 0.56
N TYR A 84 -7.43 7.21 0.94
CA TYR A 84 -6.53 7.02 2.07
C TYR A 84 -6.95 7.87 3.26
N HIS A 85 -6.77 7.34 4.46
CA HIS A 85 -7.00 8.07 5.70
C HIS A 85 -5.79 7.93 6.62
N GLU A 86 -5.49 8.97 7.39
CA GLU A 86 -4.32 8.97 8.25
C GLU A 86 -4.69 8.87 9.71
N TYR A 87 -3.83 8.24 10.49
CA TYR A 87 -4.01 8.08 11.93
C TYR A 87 -2.67 8.24 12.62
N THR A 88 -2.69 8.83 13.81
CA THR A 88 -1.47 9.08 14.57
C THR A 88 -1.01 7.82 15.29
N VAL A 89 0.30 7.55 15.19
CA VAL A 89 0.98 6.59 16.05
C VAL A 89 1.74 7.40 17.08
N ILE A 90 1.41 7.23 18.36
CA ILE A 90 2.00 8.03 19.42
C ILE A 90 3.50 7.76 19.52
N THR A 91 4.29 8.82 19.61
CA THR A 91 5.72 8.74 19.85
C THR A 91 5.97 8.85 21.34
N PRO A 92 6.52 7.81 21.98
CA PRO A 92 6.74 7.86 23.43
C PRO A 92 7.59 9.06 23.82
N GLY A 93 7.16 9.77 24.87
CA GLY A 93 7.90 10.89 25.38
C GLY A 93 7.79 12.18 24.62
N SER A 94 7.00 12.21 23.53
CA SER A 94 6.84 13.42 22.73
C SER A 94 5.67 14.25 23.25
N ASP A 95 5.86 15.58 23.28
CA ASP A 95 4.78 16.50 23.64
C ASP A 95 3.85 16.76 22.46
N THR A 96 4.22 16.34 21.28
CA THR A 96 3.49 16.62 20.04
C THR A 96 2.99 15.33 19.43
N ARG A 97 2.23 15.44 18.31
CA ARG A 97 1.81 14.28 17.57
C ARG A 97 2.99 13.44 17.07
N GLY A 98 4.17 14.07 16.94
CA GLY A 98 5.32 13.38 16.37
C GLY A 98 5.14 13.15 14.88
N ALA A 99 5.94 12.24 14.32
CA ALA A 99 6.00 12.02 12.88
C ALA A 99 5.48 10.64 12.44
N ARG A 100 4.99 9.84 13.36
CA ARG A 100 4.60 8.46 13.04
C ARG A 100 3.11 8.39 12.72
N ARG A 101 2.76 7.64 11.68
CA ARG A 101 1.36 7.51 11.23
C ARG A 101 1.08 6.12 10.72
N VAL A 102 -0.20 5.74 10.74
CA VAL A 102 -0.73 4.67 9.91
C VAL A 102 -1.62 5.32 8.87
N VAL A 103 -1.45 4.94 7.61
CA VAL A 103 -2.34 5.38 6.53
C VAL A 103 -3.05 4.14 6.02
N THR A 104 -4.39 4.20 6.01
CA THR A 104 -5.21 3.07 5.56
C THR A 104 -5.69 3.30 4.14
N GLY A 105 -5.73 2.24 3.34
CA GLY A 105 -6.40 2.23 2.05
C GLY A 105 -7.76 1.56 2.17
N GLU A 106 -8.41 1.33 1.04
CA GLU A 106 -9.76 0.77 1.05
C GLU A 106 -9.77 -0.75 0.94
N GLU A 107 -8.66 -1.37 0.54
CA GLU A 107 -8.62 -2.82 0.47
C GLU A 107 -8.45 -3.43 1.86
N PRO A 108 -8.92 -4.65 2.10
CA PRO A 108 -8.71 -5.29 3.39
C PRO A 108 -7.21 -5.37 3.72
N GLN A 109 -6.85 -5.00 4.93
CA GLN A 109 -5.47 -5.07 5.41
C GLN A 109 -4.51 -4.19 4.60
N GLU A 110 -5.03 -3.20 3.91
CA GLU A 110 -4.18 -2.26 3.19
C GLU A 110 -3.82 -1.12 4.13
N ASP A 111 -2.81 -1.34 4.95
CA ASP A 111 -2.37 -0.38 5.94
C ASP A 111 -0.88 -0.13 5.76
N TYR A 112 -0.49 1.13 5.77
CA TYR A 112 0.89 1.57 5.58
C TYR A 112 1.37 2.25 6.84
N TYR A 113 2.63 1.98 7.21
CA TYR A 113 3.26 2.63 8.35
C TYR A 113 4.31 3.61 7.87
N THR A 114 4.36 4.79 8.49
CA THR A 114 5.42 5.75 8.25
C THR A 114 5.95 6.25 9.58
N ALA A 115 7.27 6.39 9.69
CA ALA A 115 7.93 6.93 10.87
C ALA A 115 8.53 8.31 10.61
N ASP A 116 8.43 8.83 9.38
CA ASP A 116 9.10 10.06 8.96
C ASP A 116 8.15 11.07 8.34
N HIS A 117 6.93 11.12 8.84
CA HIS A 117 5.91 12.10 8.44
C HIS A 117 5.66 12.04 6.93
N TYR A 118 5.39 10.83 6.43
CA TYR A 118 4.98 10.54 5.06
C TYR A 118 6.10 10.60 4.02
N ALA A 119 7.36 10.69 4.45
CA ALA A 119 8.48 10.71 3.49
C ALA A 119 8.75 9.32 2.93
N SER A 120 8.41 8.28 3.68
CA SER A 120 8.51 6.90 3.21
C SER A 120 7.44 6.07 3.89
N PHE A 121 7.08 4.94 3.29
CA PHE A 121 6.04 4.06 3.80
C PHE A 121 6.45 2.61 3.69
N ASP A 122 5.96 1.81 4.64
CA ASP A 122 6.04 0.36 4.56
C ASP A 122 4.63 -0.21 4.61
N LEU A 123 4.30 -1.10 3.67
CA LEU A 123 3.06 -1.84 3.75
C LEU A 123 3.16 -2.85 4.89
N ILE A 124 2.18 -2.87 5.77
CA ILE A 124 2.18 -3.77 6.91
C ILE A 124 1.81 -5.17 6.43
N ASP A 125 2.69 -6.12 6.71
CA ASP A 125 2.46 -7.53 6.36
C ASP A 125 1.88 -8.23 7.58
N TYR A 126 0.62 -8.60 7.49
CA TYR A 126 -0.07 -9.25 8.61
C TYR A 126 0.22 -10.74 8.68
N GLY A 127 1.02 -11.26 7.76
CA GLY A 127 1.44 -12.66 7.78
C GLY A 127 2.68 -12.93 8.62
N CYS A 128 3.29 -11.90 9.20
CA CYS A 128 4.50 -12.10 10.02
C CYS A 128 4.67 -11.11 11.18
#